data_885253c1856888eea0cafbb26774306d
#
_entry.id   885253c1856888eea0cafbb26774306d
#
_cell.length_a   1.000
_cell.length_b   1.000
_cell.length_c   1.000
_cell.angle_alpha   90.00
_cell.angle_beta   90.00
_cell.angle_gamma   90.00
#
_symmetry.space_group_name_H-M   'P 1'
#
loop_
_entity.id
_entity.type
_entity.pdbx_description
1 polymer ?
#
loop_
_entity_poly.entity_id
_entity_poly.type
_entity_poly.pdbx_seq_one_letter_code
_entity_poly.pdbx_strand_id
1 'polypeptide(L)'
;NGDIHMEKKRYNIGLVVGNVEDDFSNAVCKGAIQAAEELDDNLFIIPVKYLDYYMSDDPLQAYEYQYNTLLSYAQVSSLDIVLLCLSTIDTTTTRERCQEVLSQFRDIPTILITSHEEGFYCILYANDSGLSEGIRHLITVENRKCIGMISGDLSNQDAEERLATYRKLIEEYHLPTDDSLVKYSDFKSRCAIAVEEMLAENPTLDAIVCCNDSMAKTVYEVLDAHGIAIGEEISVIGFDDIEQAKLLTPPLATVRADA
;
A
#
# COMPACT_ATOMS: atom_id res chain seq x y z
N ASN A 1 -18.25 49.44 18.20
CA ASN A 1 -18.12 47.95 18.13
C ASN A 1 -17.02 47.64 17.11
N GLY A 2 -15.80 47.44 17.59
CA GLY A 2 -14.72 46.97 16.76
C GLY A 2 -14.77 45.44 16.77
N ASP A 3 -15.22 44.85 15.69
CA ASP A 3 -15.03 43.43 15.46
C ASP A 3 -13.52 43.22 15.32
N ILE A 4 -12.93 42.63 16.35
CA ILE A 4 -11.57 42.10 16.28
C ILE A 4 -11.71 40.83 15.40
N HIS A 5 -11.50 41.00 14.09
CA HIS A 5 -11.20 39.86 13.23
C HIS A 5 -9.89 39.25 13.76
N MET A 6 -9.98 38.20 14.58
CA MET A 6 -8.83 37.35 14.83
C MET A 6 -8.50 36.72 13.47
N GLU A 7 -7.37 37.13 12.89
CA GLU A 7 -6.82 36.44 11.74
C GLU A 7 -6.66 34.94 12.10
N LYS A 8 -7.31 34.09 11.37
CA LYS A 8 -7.16 32.64 11.56
C LYS A 8 -5.69 32.29 11.34
N LYS A 9 -5.04 31.72 12.34
CA LYS A 9 -3.67 31.20 12.17
C LYS A 9 -3.69 30.11 11.12
N ARG A 10 -2.90 30.27 10.06
CA ARG A 10 -2.62 29.20 9.10
C ARG A 10 -1.51 28.31 9.65
N TYR A 11 -1.73 27.01 9.66
CA TYR A 11 -0.72 26.06 10.06
C TYR A 11 0.15 25.65 8.87
N ASN A 12 1.42 25.35 9.16
CA ASN A 12 2.36 24.79 8.19
C ASN A 12 2.41 23.29 8.37
N ILE A 13 1.82 22.56 7.44
CA ILE A 13 1.69 21.09 7.46
C ILE A 13 2.73 20.52 6.50
N GLY A 14 3.60 19.62 6.97
CA GLY A 14 4.53 18.87 6.14
C GLY A 14 3.96 17.51 5.83
N LEU A 15 3.82 17.12 4.56
CA LEU A 15 3.52 15.75 4.13
C LEU A 15 4.80 15.11 3.60
N VAL A 16 5.34 14.17 4.34
CA VAL A 16 6.47 13.32 3.91
C VAL A 16 5.89 12.04 3.29
N VAL A 17 6.16 11.84 2.01
CA VAL A 17 5.60 10.72 1.23
C VAL A 17 6.63 10.20 0.23
N GLY A 18 6.74 8.89 0.12
CA GLY A 18 7.61 8.24 -0.86
C GLY A 18 6.95 8.10 -2.23
N ASN A 19 7.76 8.05 -3.29
CA ASN A 19 7.32 7.64 -4.62
C ASN A 19 6.02 8.31 -5.09
N VAL A 20 6.00 9.65 -5.12
CA VAL A 20 4.82 10.46 -5.48
C VAL A 20 4.21 10.14 -6.85
N GLU A 21 4.94 9.43 -7.69
CA GLU A 21 4.49 8.88 -8.97
C GLU A 21 3.61 7.64 -8.84
N ASP A 22 3.61 6.96 -7.70
CA ASP A 22 2.77 5.80 -7.44
C ASP A 22 1.33 6.25 -7.13
N ASP A 23 0.35 5.48 -7.58
CA ASP A 23 -1.07 5.83 -7.46
C ASP A 23 -1.51 6.07 -6.01
N PHE A 24 -1.04 5.23 -5.08
CA PHE A 24 -1.31 5.35 -3.67
C PHE A 24 -0.78 6.67 -3.09
N SER A 25 0.51 6.95 -3.29
CA SER A 25 1.16 8.18 -2.82
C SER A 25 0.52 9.42 -3.44
N ASN A 26 0.10 9.33 -4.71
CA ASN A 26 -0.59 10.39 -5.41
C ASN A 26 -1.99 10.64 -4.81
N ALA A 27 -2.72 9.58 -4.43
CA ALA A 27 -4.03 9.70 -3.77
C ALA A 27 -3.90 10.39 -2.40
N VAL A 28 -2.91 10.01 -1.59
CA VAL A 28 -2.60 10.67 -0.32
C VAL A 28 -2.28 12.15 -0.52
N CYS A 29 -1.46 12.48 -1.52
CA CYS A 29 -1.15 13.88 -1.84
C CYS A 29 -2.40 14.68 -2.22
N LYS A 30 -3.29 14.12 -3.05
CA LYS A 30 -4.54 14.78 -3.46
C LYS A 30 -5.46 15.04 -2.27
N GLY A 31 -5.64 14.04 -1.38
CA GLY A 31 -6.43 14.20 -0.17
C GLY A 31 -5.86 15.28 0.76
N ALA A 32 -4.55 15.30 0.96
CA ALA A 32 -3.89 16.30 1.77
C ALA A 32 -4.00 17.71 1.18
N ILE A 33 -3.89 17.87 -0.15
CA ILE A 33 -4.09 19.15 -0.84
C ILE A 33 -5.52 19.64 -0.61
N GLN A 34 -6.51 18.80 -0.86
CA GLN A 34 -7.91 19.15 -0.67
C GLN A 34 -8.19 19.58 0.77
N ALA A 35 -7.71 18.82 1.76
CA ALA A 35 -7.89 19.16 3.17
C ALA A 35 -7.22 20.47 3.55
N ALA A 36 -6.02 20.75 3.06
CA ALA A 36 -5.31 21.99 3.32
C ALA A 36 -6.04 23.21 2.71
N GLU A 37 -6.62 23.06 1.50
CA GLU A 37 -7.43 24.08 0.86
C GLU A 37 -8.71 24.37 1.67
N GLU A 38 -9.43 23.31 2.10
CA GLU A 38 -10.66 23.43 2.89
C GLU A 38 -10.41 24.07 4.27
N LEU A 39 -9.26 23.77 4.87
CA LEU A 39 -8.85 24.31 6.17
C LEU A 39 -8.17 25.67 6.07
N ASP A 40 -7.85 26.16 4.88
CA ASP A 40 -7.04 27.36 4.65
C ASP A 40 -5.68 27.31 5.38
N ASP A 41 -4.98 26.16 5.26
CA ASP A 41 -3.66 25.91 5.81
C ASP A 41 -2.59 25.81 4.72
N ASN A 42 -1.31 25.89 5.10
CA ASN A 42 -0.20 25.72 4.17
C ASN A 42 0.25 24.24 4.15
N LEU A 43 0.31 23.62 2.97
CA LEU A 43 0.82 22.27 2.80
C LEU A 43 2.17 22.28 2.07
N PHE A 44 3.14 21.58 2.63
CA PHE A 44 4.45 21.33 2.05
C PHE A 44 4.59 19.83 1.76
N ILE A 45 4.54 19.43 0.49
CA ILE A 45 4.80 18.04 0.11
C ILE A 45 6.30 17.85 0.00
N ILE A 46 6.84 16.90 0.75
CA ILE A 46 8.26 16.54 0.84
C ILE A 46 8.41 15.14 0.22
N PRO A 47 8.71 15.07 -1.09
CA PRO A 47 8.82 13.79 -1.78
C PRO A 47 10.14 13.14 -1.40
N VAL A 48 10.06 11.86 -1.02
CA VAL A 48 11.22 11.02 -0.70
C VAL A 48 11.17 9.72 -1.50
N LYS A 49 12.15 8.87 -1.33
CA LYS A 49 12.22 7.54 -1.93
C LYS A 49 12.41 6.49 -0.84
N TYR A 50 12.40 5.22 -1.18
CA TYR A 50 12.69 4.13 -0.25
C TYR A 50 14.01 4.39 0.50
N LEU A 51 14.04 4.13 1.80
CA LEU A 51 15.15 4.54 2.67
C LEU A 51 16.50 3.94 2.26
N ASP A 52 16.52 2.70 1.81
CA ASP A 52 17.74 1.93 1.55
C ASP A 52 17.81 1.37 0.11
N TYR A 53 17.15 2.03 -0.84
CA TYR A 53 17.05 1.56 -2.23
C TYR A 53 18.31 1.78 -3.08
N TYR A 54 19.49 1.73 -2.45
CA TYR A 54 20.79 1.81 -3.13
C TYR A 54 21.30 0.47 -3.68
N MET A 55 20.54 -0.62 -3.45
CA MET A 55 20.88 -1.99 -3.87
C MET A 55 20.20 -2.39 -5.20
N SER A 56 19.56 -1.44 -5.89
CA SER A 56 18.92 -1.70 -7.17
C SER A 56 19.97 -1.96 -8.26
N ASP A 57 19.74 -3.00 -9.05
CA ASP A 57 20.53 -3.28 -10.27
C ASP A 57 20.24 -2.26 -11.38
N ASP A 58 19.24 -1.40 -11.23
CA ASP A 58 18.93 -0.31 -12.14
C ASP A 58 19.86 0.88 -11.85
N PRO A 59 20.76 1.25 -12.80
CA PRO A 59 21.68 2.37 -12.61
C PRO A 59 20.99 3.72 -12.35
N LEU A 60 19.75 3.91 -12.80
CA LEU A 60 19.00 5.15 -12.58
C LEU A 60 18.48 5.21 -11.14
N GLN A 61 18.13 4.07 -10.57
CA GLN A 61 17.62 3.98 -9.20
C GLN A 61 18.72 3.97 -8.14
N ALA A 62 19.94 3.62 -8.50
CA ALA A 62 21.09 3.56 -7.59
C ALA A 62 21.39 4.86 -6.84
N TYR A 63 20.85 5.99 -7.30
CA TYR A 63 21.05 7.32 -6.69
C TYR A 63 19.79 7.89 -6.05
N GLU A 64 18.67 7.18 -6.07
CA GLU A 64 17.39 7.68 -5.54
C GLU A 64 17.44 7.95 -4.04
N TYR A 65 18.29 7.26 -3.27
CA TYR A 65 18.51 7.54 -1.86
C TYR A 65 18.86 9.01 -1.56
N GLN A 66 19.39 9.75 -2.54
CA GLN A 66 19.72 11.17 -2.39
C GLN A 66 18.48 12.04 -2.14
N TYR A 67 17.31 11.61 -2.62
CA TYR A 67 16.03 12.28 -2.32
C TYR A 67 15.74 12.27 -0.82
N ASN A 68 16.26 11.31 -0.07
CA ASN A 68 16.03 11.20 1.37
C ASN A 68 16.73 12.29 2.18
N THR A 69 17.62 13.08 1.58
CA THR A 69 18.13 14.31 2.19
C THR A 69 17.00 15.33 2.44
N LEU A 70 15.88 15.22 1.70
CA LEU A 70 14.70 16.05 1.90
C LEU A 70 14.03 15.82 3.27
N LEU A 71 14.23 14.66 3.90
CA LEU A 71 13.77 14.42 5.28
C LEU A 71 14.31 15.47 6.25
N SER A 72 15.54 15.96 6.05
CA SER A 72 16.12 16.99 6.88
C SER A 72 15.40 18.33 6.78
N TYR A 73 14.74 18.63 5.67
CA TYR A 73 13.96 19.86 5.51
C TYR A 73 12.70 19.85 6.38
N ALA A 74 12.10 18.68 6.58
CA ALA A 74 10.96 18.55 7.49
C ALA A 74 11.33 18.88 8.94
N GLN A 75 12.60 18.75 9.31
CA GLN A 75 13.11 19.03 10.66
C GLN A 75 13.49 20.49 10.89
N VAL A 76 14.03 21.15 9.85
CA VAL A 76 14.53 22.54 9.95
C VAL A 76 13.50 23.56 9.50
N SER A 77 12.43 23.14 8.85
CA SER A 77 11.34 24.01 8.44
C SER A 77 10.43 24.33 9.64
N SER A 78 9.81 25.52 9.60
CA SER A 78 8.84 25.93 10.63
C SER A 78 7.50 25.21 10.45
N LEU A 79 7.51 23.87 10.47
CA LEU A 79 6.31 23.06 10.40
C LEU A 79 5.63 23.00 11.76
N ASP A 80 4.32 23.19 11.77
CA ASP A 80 3.51 23.03 12.98
C ASP A 80 3.15 21.54 13.21
N ILE A 81 3.06 20.73 12.13
CA ILE A 81 2.76 19.30 12.15
C ILE A 81 3.37 18.59 10.95
N VAL A 82 3.71 17.31 11.11
CA VAL A 82 4.16 16.43 10.04
C VAL A 82 3.19 15.28 9.88
N LEU A 83 2.78 15.03 8.65
CA LEU A 83 2.11 13.80 8.19
C LEU A 83 3.20 12.94 7.54
N LEU A 84 3.50 11.79 8.12
CA LEU A 84 4.55 10.89 7.64
C LEU A 84 3.93 9.59 7.12
N CYS A 85 3.96 9.42 5.80
CA CYS A 85 3.50 8.21 5.14
C CYS A 85 4.62 7.16 5.14
N LEU A 86 4.85 6.52 6.29
CA LEU A 86 6.00 5.64 6.51
C LEU A 86 5.99 4.42 5.59
N SER A 87 4.83 3.80 5.36
CA SER A 87 4.67 2.63 4.50
C SER A 87 5.11 2.84 3.04
N THR A 88 5.20 4.09 2.60
CA THR A 88 5.69 4.42 1.25
C THR A 88 7.21 4.50 1.13
N ILE A 89 7.93 4.42 2.25
CA ILE A 89 9.40 4.59 2.29
C ILE A 89 10.14 3.46 3.00
N ASP A 90 9.44 2.58 3.74
CA ASP A 90 10.04 1.54 4.59
C ASP A 90 10.15 0.15 3.93
N THR A 91 9.57 -0.04 2.77
CA THR A 91 9.41 -1.36 2.11
C THR A 91 10.73 -2.12 1.88
N THR A 92 11.86 -1.45 1.87
CA THR A 92 13.18 -2.05 1.57
C THR A 92 14.19 -1.86 2.70
N THR A 93 13.73 -1.46 3.88
CA THR A 93 14.62 -1.10 4.98
C THR A 93 14.42 -1.98 6.22
N THR A 94 15.32 -1.87 7.18
CA THR A 94 15.21 -2.56 8.46
C THR A 94 14.37 -1.76 9.45
N ARG A 95 13.82 -2.46 10.44
CA ARG A 95 13.07 -1.81 11.54
C ARG A 95 13.93 -0.79 12.29
N GLU A 96 15.20 -1.08 12.50
CA GLU A 96 16.15 -0.17 13.15
C GLU A 96 16.28 1.14 12.36
N ARG A 97 16.34 1.04 11.04
CA ARG A 97 16.43 2.21 10.16
C ARG A 97 15.15 3.05 10.19
N CYS A 98 13.98 2.40 10.20
CA CYS A 98 12.70 3.10 10.40
C CYS A 98 12.69 3.86 11.74
N GLN A 99 13.15 3.23 12.83
CA GLN A 99 13.24 3.85 14.14
C GLN A 99 14.21 5.06 14.17
N GLU A 100 15.33 4.99 13.45
CA GLU A 100 16.23 6.13 13.29
C GLU A 100 15.53 7.31 12.61
N VAL A 101 14.78 7.05 11.53
CA VAL A 101 14.00 8.10 10.84
C VAL A 101 12.93 8.66 11.76
N LEU A 102 12.15 7.82 12.42
CA LEU A 102 11.10 8.24 13.36
C LEU A 102 11.65 9.06 14.53
N SER A 103 12.85 8.72 15.02
CA SER A 103 13.49 9.46 16.12
C SER A 103 13.71 10.95 15.78
N GLN A 104 13.86 11.26 14.49
CA GLN A 104 14.09 12.62 14.01
C GLN A 104 12.82 13.49 14.06
N PHE A 105 11.64 12.86 14.18
CA PHE A 105 10.36 13.54 14.22
C PHE A 105 9.72 13.62 15.63
N ARG A 106 10.42 13.14 16.68
CA ARG A 106 9.85 13.08 18.03
C ARG A 106 9.55 14.45 18.65
N ASP A 107 10.29 15.48 18.24
CA ASP A 107 10.12 16.86 18.76
C ASP A 107 9.12 17.69 17.95
N ILE A 108 8.54 17.12 16.89
CA ILE A 108 7.54 17.75 16.04
C ILE A 108 6.23 16.94 16.16
N PRO A 109 5.07 17.59 16.36
CA PRO A 109 3.80 16.89 16.28
C PRO A 109 3.72 16.09 14.97
N THR A 110 3.69 14.77 15.06
CA THR A 110 3.74 13.87 13.88
C THR A 110 2.61 12.87 13.93
N ILE A 111 1.93 12.71 12.80
CA ILE A 111 0.92 11.68 12.56
C ILE A 111 1.46 10.73 11.50
N LEU A 112 1.50 9.45 11.81
CA LEU A 112 1.82 8.40 10.85
C LEU A 112 0.59 8.07 10.01
N ILE A 113 0.76 7.97 8.71
CA ILE A 113 -0.26 7.51 7.77
C ILE A 113 0.10 6.08 7.37
N THR A 114 -0.86 5.15 7.52
CA THR A 114 -0.75 3.72 7.16
C THR A 114 0.29 2.92 7.93
N SER A 115 0.79 3.45 9.04
CA SER A 115 1.75 2.74 9.89
C SER A 115 1.46 3.00 11.35
N HIS A 116 1.76 2.03 12.21
CA HIS A 116 1.61 2.15 13.66
C HIS A 116 2.96 2.03 14.35
N GLU A 117 3.31 3.05 15.14
CA GLU A 117 4.49 3.02 16.00
C GLU A 117 4.19 3.66 17.36
N GLU A 118 4.74 3.08 18.41
CA GLU A 118 4.52 3.54 19.77
C GLU A 118 5.02 4.99 19.96
N GLY A 119 4.15 5.82 20.53
CA GLY A 119 4.45 7.23 20.80
C GLY A 119 4.06 8.19 19.68
N PHE A 120 3.44 7.72 18.60
CA PHE A 120 2.91 8.53 17.53
C PHE A 120 1.38 8.39 17.41
N TYR A 121 0.72 9.44 16.93
CA TYR A 121 -0.64 9.31 16.41
C TYR A 121 -0.61 8.63 15.06
N CYS A 122 -1.62 7.80 14.76
CA CYS A 122 -1.67 7.01 13.54
C CYS A 122 -3.03 7.11 12.87
N ILE A 123 -3.03 7.17 11.55
CA ILE A 123 -4.20 6.98 10.68
C ILE A 123 -3.96 5.65 9.96
N LEU A 124 -4.82 4.67 10.20
CA LEU A 124 -4.69 3.33 9.65
C LEU A 124 -5.89 3.00 8.77
N TYR A 125 -5.68 2.16 7.78
CA TYR A 125 -6.76 1.55 7.02
C TYR A 125 -7.36 0.36 7.78
N ALA A 126 -8.62 0.08 7.49
CA ALA A 126 -9.25 -1.16 7.89
C ALA A 126 -8.91 -2.26 6.86
N ASN A 127 -7.69 -2.80 6.95
CA ASN A 127 -7.20 -3.83 6.02
C ASN A 127 -8.04 -5.11 6.02
N ASP A 128 -8.78 -5.39 7.09
CA ASP A 128 -9.48 -6.65 7.30
C ASP A 128 -10.92 -6.66 6.76
N SER A 129 -11.68 -5.59 6.90
CA SER A 129 -13.13 -5.60 6.64
C SER A 129 -13.43 -5.78 5.15
N GLY A 130 -12.93 -4.90 4.29
CA GLY A 130 -13.18 -4.97 2.85
C GLY A 130 -12.58 -6.21 2.20
N LEU A 131 -11.36 -6.59 2.61
CA LEU A 131 -10.72 -7.82 2.12
C LEU A 131 -11.50 -9.07 2.53
N SER A 132 -12.01 -9.09 3.77
CA SER A 132 -12.87 -10.18 4.25
C SER A 132 -14.14 -10.32 3.43
N GLU A 133 -14.78 -9.20 3.08
CA GLU A 133 -15.96 -9.21 2.21
C GLU A 133 -15.65 -9.77 0.82
N GLY A 134 -14.55 -9.33 0.21
CA GLY A 134 -14.10 -9.82 -1.09
C GLY A 134 -13.82 -11.32 -1.07
N ILE A 135 -13.06 -11.83 -0.10
CA ILE A 135 -12.77 -13.26 0.02
C ILE A 135 -14.04 -14.08 0.30
N ARG A 136 -14.95 -13.60 1.17
CA ARG A 136 -16.23 -14.25 1.39
C ARG A 136 -17.07 -14.30 0.12
N HIS A 137 -17.05 -13.25 -0.69
CA HIS A 137 -17.74 -13.24 -1.98
C HIS A 137 -17.21 -14.34 -2.91
N LEU A 138 -15.87 -14.47 -3.07
CA LEU A 138 -15.26 -15.55 -3.83
C LEU A 138 -15.76 -16.94 -3.36
N ILE A 139 -15.82 -17.16 -2.05
CA ILE A 139 -16.18 -18.45 -1.47
C ILE A 139 -17.67 -18.73 -1.58
N THR A 140 -18.53 -17.76 -1.21
CA THR A 140 -19.97 -18.00 -1.01
C THR A 140 -20.83 -17.66 -2.23
N VAL A 141 -20.40 -16.71 -3.06
CA VAL A 141 -21.14 -16.29 -4.25
C VAL A 141 -20.57 -16.93 -5.51
N GLU A 142 -19.26 -16.84 -5.71
CA GLU A 142 -18.61 -17.45 -6.88
C GLU A 142 -18.26 -18.93 -6.69
N ASN A 143 -18.38 -19.44 -5.45
CA ASN A 143 -18.14 -20.84 -5.09
C ASN A 143 -16.70 -21.30 -5.37
N ARG A 144 -15.71 -20.41 -5.25
CA ARG A 144 -14.29 -20.71 -5.41
C ARG A 144 -13.79 -21.61 -4.27
N LYS A 145 -12.90 -22.57 -4.59
CA LYS A 145 -12.47 -23.63 -3.67
C LYS A 145 -10.97 -23.71 -3.46
N CYS A 146 -10.19 -23.22 -4.39
CA CYS A 146 -8.73 -23.19 -4.30
C CYS A 146 -8.25 -21.77 -4.54
N ILE A 147 -8.15 -21.03 -3.46
CA ILE A 147 -7.85 -19.58 -3.49
C ILE A 147 -6.39 -19.37 -3.10
N GLY A 148 -5.59 -18.76 -3.97
CA GLY A 148 -4.23 -18.38 -3.68
C GLY A 148 -4.12 -16.91 -3.25
N MET A 149 -2.97 -16.53 -2.68
CA MET A 149 -2.65 -15.13 -2.36
C MET A 149 -1.25 -14.75 -2.83
N ILE A 150 -1.17 -13.64 -3.56
CA ILE A 150 0.09 -12.95 -3.82
C ILE A 150 0.23 -11.86 -2.76
N SER A 151 1.07 -12.12 -1.77
CA SER A 151 1.35 -11.23 -0.65
C SER A 151 2.51 -10.29 -0.95
N GLY A 152 2.55 -9.14 -0.26
CA GLY A 152 3.71 -8.25 -0.21
C GLY A 152 4.80 -8.76 0.73
N ASP A 153 5.86 -7.96 0.87
CA ASP A 153 6.90 -8.19 1.87
C ASP A 153 6.31 -8.04 3.28
N LEU A 154 6.58 -9.02 4.15
CA LEU A 154 6.05 -9.04 5.52
C LEU A 154 6.73 -8.03 6.47
N SER A 155 7.73 -7.30 6.02
CA SER A 155 8.20 -6.11 6.72
C SER A 155 7.19 -4.95 6.66
N ASN A 156 6.27 -5.00 5.68
CA ASN A 156 5.17 -4.06 5.54
C ASN A 156 3.96 -4.54 6.35
N GLN A 157 3.51 -3.72 7.30
CA GLN A 157 2.39 -4.05 8.20
C GLN A 157 1.09 -4.32 7.46
N ASP A 158 0.77 -3.56 6.41
CA ASP A 158 -0.46 -3.78 5.62
C ASP A 158 -0.44 -5.16 4.94
N ALA A 159 0.71 -5.58 4.41
CA ALA A 159 0.86 -6.90 3.80
C ALA A 159 0.69 -8.02 4.84
N GLU A 160 1.24 -7.87 6.04
CA GLU A 160 1.08 -8.82 7.13
C GLU A 160 -0.39 -8.94 7.56
N GLU A 161 -1.09 -7.82 7.75
CA GLU A 161 -2.50 -7.80 8.16
C GLU A 161 -3.42 -8.40 7.08
N ARG A 162 -3.18 -8.09 5.80
CA ARG A 162 -3.93 -8.65 4.67
C ARG A 162 -3.70 -10.16 4.56
N LEU A 163 -2.47 -10.64 4.73
CA LEU A 163 -2.18 -12.08 4.75
C LEU A 163 -2.83 -12.79 5.94
N ALA A 164 -2.81 -12.18 7.12
CA ALA A 164 -3.48 -12.73 8.30
C ALA A 164 -5.00 -12.85 8.08
N THR A 165 -5.61 -11.85 7.45
CA THR A 165 -7.03 -11.85 7.09
C THR A 165 -7.36 -12.98 6.10
N TYR A 166 -6.55 -13.14 5.05
CA TYR A 166 -6.69 -14.24 4.09
C TYR A 166 -6.60 -15.61 4.80
N ARG A 167 -5.54 -15.85 5.56
CA ARG A 167 -5.33 -17.14 6.25
C ARG A 167 -6.50 -17.47 7.19
N LYS A 168 -6.97 -16.49 7.96
CA LYS A 168 -8.11 -16.65 8.85
C LYS A 168 -9.36 -17.13 8.12
N LEU A 169 -9.67 -16.54 6.95
CA LEU A 169 -10.86 -16.90 6.19
C LEU A 169 -10.72 -18.26 5.49
N ILE A 170 -9.55 -18.55 4.92
CA ILE A 170 -9.30 -19.87 4.33
C ILE A 170 -9.47 -20.98 5.37
N GLU A 171 -8.98 -20.77 6.60
CA GLU A 171 -9.19 -21.72 7.71
C GLU A 171 -10.65 -21.77 8.16
N GLU A 172 -11.33 -20.62 8.33
CA GLU A 172 -12.74 -20.52 8.72
C GLU A 172 -13.66 -21.32 7.79
N TYR A 173 -13.38 -21.27 6.47
CA TYR A 173 -14.15 -21.96 5.45
C TYR A 173 -13.61 -23.36 5.08
N HIS A 174 -12.60 -23.84 5.80
CA HIS A 174 -11.97 -25.16 5.58
C HIS A 174 -11.50 -25.37 4.14
N LEU A 175 -10.94 -24.35 3.51
CA LEU A 175 -10.33 -24.41 2.18
C LEU A 175 -8.87 -24.88 2.28
N PRO A 176 -8.23 -25.31 1.16
CA PRO A 176 -6.82 -25.70 1.14
C PRO A 176 -5.90 -24.60 1.71
N THR A 177 -4.95 -25.00 2.57
CA THR A 177 -4.01 -24.12 3.27
C THR A 177 -2.56 -24.41 2.92
N ASP A 178 -2.32 -25.01 1.76
CA ASP A 178 -0.96 -25.35 1.31
C ASP A 178 -0.09 -24.11 1.18
N ASP A 179 1.17 -24.19 1.59
CA ASP A 179 2.12 -23.08 1.49
C ASP A 179 2.35 -22.63 0.04
N SER A 180 2.13 -23.52 -0.94
CA SER A 180 2.17 -23.21 -2.37
C SER A 180 1.12 -22.18 -2.82
N LEU A 181 0.02 -22.04 -2.05
CA LEU A 181 -1.04 -21.08 -2.29
C LEU A 181 -0.72 -19.66 -1.80
N VAL A 182 0.40 -19.47 -1.09
CA VAL A 182 0.86 -18.14 -0.68
C VAL A 182 2.23 -17.88 -1.30
N LYS A 183 2.31 -16.88 -2.14
CA LYS A 183 3.57 -16.42 -2.72
C LYS A 183 3.84 -14.99 -2.31
N TYR A 184 5.10 -14.68 -2.08
CA TYR A 184 5.56 -13.36 -1.67
C TYR A 184 6.21 -12.65 -2.85
N SER A 185 5.88 -11.39 -3.01
CA SER A 185 6.40 -10.59 -4.10
C SER A 185 6.90 -9.24 -3.57
N ASP A 186 7.94 -8.71 -4.25
CA ASP A 186 8.14 -7.28 -4.24
C ASP A 186 7.13 -6.63 -5.20
N PHE A 187 6.82 -5.37 -4.98
CA PHE A 187 5.82 -4.65 -5.78
C PHE A 187 6.19 -4.45 -7.26
N LYS A 188 7.31 -5.02 -7.78
CA LYS A 188 7.83 -4.67 -9.12
C LYS A 188 8.18 -5.87 -9.99
N SER A 189 9.13 -6.71 -9.62
CA SER A 189 9.75 -7.65 -10.59
C SER A 189 9.48 -9.12 -10.32
N ARG A 190 9.18 -9.47 -9.08
CA ARG A 190 9.01 -10.87 -8.68
C ARG A 190 7.58 -11.37 -8.77
N CYS A 191 6.61 -10.46 -8.95
CA CYS A 191 5.21 -10.82 -8.96
C CYS A 191 4.87 -11.82 -10.08
N ALA A 192 5.34 -11.59 -11.31
CA ALA A 192 5.11 -12.51 -12.41
C ALA A 192 5.66 -13.92 -12.12
N ILE A 193 6.88 -14.02 -11.57
CA ILE A 193 7.49 -15.30 -11.19
C ILE A 193 6.64 -16.00 -10.12
N ALA A 194 6.19 -15.25 -9.11
CA ALA A 194 5.36 -15.79 -8.04
C ALA A 194 4.03 -16.33 -8.56
N VAL A 195 3.42 -15.66 -9.54
CA VAL A 195 2.18 -16.12 -10.19
C VAL A 195 2.42 -17.38 -11.02
N GLU A 196 3.50 -17.41 -11.81
CA GLU A 196 3.87 -18.60 -12.60
C GLU A 196 4.10 -19.83 -11.72
N GLU A 197 4.82 -19.67 -10.61
CA GLU A 197 5.05 -20.73 -9.63
C GLU A 197 3.74 -21.20 -9.01
N MET A 198 2.85 -20.27 -8.62
CA MET A 198 1.55 -20.60 -8.04
C MET A 198 0.69 -21.40 -9.01
N LEU A 199 0.61 -21.01 -10.28
CA LEU A 199 -0.14 -21.72 -11.32
C LEU A 199 0.44 -23.12 -11.56
N ALA A 200 1.77 -23.26 -11.63
CA ALA A 200 2.43 -24.54 -11.85
C ALA A 200 2.22 -25.53 -10.70
N GLU A 201 2.24 -25.04 -9.46
CA GLU A 201 2.11 -25.88 -8.26
C GLU A 201 0.64 -26.20 -7.92
N ASN A 202 -0.32 -25.39 -8.38
CA ASN A 202 -1.74 -25.52 -8.01
C ASN A 202 -2.66 -25.61 -9.24
N PRO A 203 -2.76 -26.75 -9.91
CA PRO A 203 -3.56 -26.91 -11.13
C PRO A 203 -5.07 -26.75 -10.93
N THR A 204 -5.55 -26.72 -9.69
CA THR A 204 -6.96 -26.49 -9.32
C THR A 204 -7.23 -25.08 -8.81
N LEU A 205 -6.26 -24.19 -8.94
CA LEU A 205 -6.39 -22.78 -8.52
C LEU A 205 -7.55 -22.12 -9.28
N ASP A 206 -8.50 -21.53 -8.56
CA ASP A 206 -9.69 -20.92 -9.13
C ASP A 206 -9.93 -19.47 -8.69
N ALA A 207 -9.10 -18.94 -7.76
CA ALA A 207 -9.06 -17.52 -7.43
C ALA A 207 -7.68 -17.10 -6.91
N ILE A 208 -7.34 -15.83 -7.11
CA ILE A 208 -6.13 -15.19 -6.59
C ILE A 208 -6.51 -13.89 -5.88
N VAL A 209 -6.11 -13.78 -4.62
CA VAL A 209 -6.18 -12.55 -3.83
C VAL A 209 -4.82 -11.86 -3.91
N CYS A 210 -4.80 -10.60 -4.33
CA CYS A 210 -3.58 -9.82 -4.44
C CYS A 210 -3.48 -8.82 -3.29
N CYS A 211 -2.27 -8.65 -2.77
CA CYS A 211 -2.02 -7.68 -1.70
C CYS A 211 -2.36 -6.25 -2.13
N ASN A 212 -2.20 -5.92 -3.43
CA ASN A 212 -2.66 -4.66 -4.01
C ASN A 212 -2.99 -4.79 -5.51
N ASP A 213 -3.52 -3.71 -6.09
CA ASP A 213 -3.95 -3.65 -7.49
C ASP A 213 -2.78 -3.70 -8.48
N SER A 214 -1.61 -3.20 -8.11
CA SER A 214 -0.42 -3.28 -8.95
C SER A 214 0.03 -4.73 -9.14
N MET A 215 -0.05 -5.55 -8.09
CA MET A 215 0.17 -6.99 -8.19
C MET A 215 -0.94 -7.67 -8.99
N ALA A 216 -2.21 -7.29 -8.76
CA ALA A 216 -3.34 -7.83 -9.51
C ALA A 216 -3.20 -7.58 -11.02
N LYS A 217 -2.71 -6.41 -11.43
CA LYS A 217 -2.39 -6.12 -12.83
C LYS A 217 -1.37 -7.13 -13.40
N THR A 218 -0.32 -7.45 -12.67
CA THR A 218 0.67 -8.45 -13.10
C THR A 218 0.04 -9.85 -13.17
N VAL A 219 -0.86 -10.19 -12.24
CA VAL A 219 -1.64 -11.44 -12.32
C VAL A 219 -2.44 -11.49 -13.62
N TYR A 220 -3.13 -10.40 -14.00
CA TYR A 220 -3.86 -10.31 -15.26
C TYR A 220 -2.95 -10.57 -16.47
N GLU A 221 -1.78 -9.95 -16.51
CA GLU A 221 -0.80 -10.11 -17.59
C GLU A 221 -0.34 -11.57 -17.73
N VAL A 222 -0.09 -12.26 -16.62
CA VAL A 222 0.32 -13.68 -16.62
C VAL A 222 -0.84 -14.58 -17.04
N LEU A 223 -2.05 -14.39 -16.48
CA LEU A 223 -3.21 -15.19 -16.83
C LEU A 223 -3.57 -15.05 -18.32
N ASP A 224 -3.53 -13.83 -18.86
CA ASP A 224 -3.76 -13.57 -20.28
C ASP A 224 -2.72 -14.27 -21.17
N ALA A 225 -1.44 -14.24 -20.78
CA ALA A 225 -0.37 -14.96 -21.50
C ALA A 225 -0.57 -16.48 -21.52
N HIS A 226 -1.23 -17.05 -20.51
CA HIS A 226 -1.61 -18.46 -20.44
C HIS A 226 -2.96 -18.77 -21.10
N GLY A 227 -3.69 -17.75 -21.57
CA GLY A 227 -5.02 -17.90 -22.15
C GLY A 227 -6.08 -18.31 -21.13
N ILE A 228 -5.87 -18.01 -19.83
CA ILE A 228 -6.79 -18.33 -18.74
C ILE A 228 -7.84 -17.20 -18.66
N ALA A 229 -9.12 -17.56 -18.69
CA ALA A 229 -10.21 -16.61 -18.66
C ALA A 229 -10.42 -16.03 -17.25
N ILE A 230 -10.08 -14.74 -17.10
CA ILE A 230 -10.19 -14.03 -15.81
C ILE A 230 -11.66 -13.83 -15.46
N GLY A 231 -12.03 -14.17 -14.23
CA GLY A 231 -13.40 -14.12 -13.72
C GLY A 231 -14.21 -15.39 -14.03
N GLU A 232 -13.90 -16.11 -15.10
CA GLU A 232 -14.55 -17.37 -15.44
C GLU A 232 -13.77 -18.57 -14.87
N GLU A 233 -12.50 -18.73 -15.24
CA GLU A 233 -11.64 -19.81 -14.75
C GLU A 233 -10.97 -19.41 -13.43
N ILE A 234 -10.30 -18.25 -13.37
CA ILE A 234 -9.65 -17.72 -12.17
C ILE A 234 -10.18 -16.31 -11.87
N SER A 235 -10.79 -16.15 -10.69
CA SER A 235 -11.17 -14.83 -10.18
C SER A 235 -9.98 -14.13 -9.56
N VAL A 236 -9.92 -12.81 -9.69
CA VAL A 236 -8.85 -11.99 -9.12
C VAL A 236 -9.45 -10.86 -8.30
N ILE A 237 -8.95 -10.66 -7.08
CA ILE A 237 -9.28 -9.52 -6.22
C ILE A 237 -7.99 -8.76 -5.88
N GLY A 238 -8.05 -7.43 -6.03
CA GLY A 238 -7.00 -6.51 -5.62
C GLY A 238 -7.34 -5.73 -4.34
N PHE A 239 -6.54 -4.72 -4.08
CA PHE A 239 -6.70 -3.75 -2.98
C PHE A 239 -6.13 -2.41 -3.44
N ASP A 240 -6.73 -1.29 -3.07
CA ASP A 240 -6.43 0.13 -3.23
C ASP A 240 -7.42 0.88 -4.15
N ASP A 241 -8.17 0.23 -5.06
CA ASP A 241 -9.08 0.83 -6.06
C ASP A 241 -8.38 1.90 -6.92
N ILE A 242 -7.17 1.59 -7.43
CA ILE A 242 -6.45 2.48 -8.32
C ILE A 242 -7.20 2.70 -9.65
N GLU A 243 -6.95 3.83 -10.32
CA GLU A 243 -7.63 4.15 -11.60
C GLU A 243 -7.41 3.08 -12.68
N GLN A 244 -6.23 2.44 -12.72
CA GLN A 244 -5.91 1.38 -13.65
C GLN A 244 -6.75 0.12 -13.44
N ALA A 245 -7.23 -0.15 -12.22
CA ALA A 245 -8.10 -1.29 -11.92
C ALA A 245 -9.36 -1.31 -12.79
N LYS A 246 -9.93 -0.13 -13.06
CA LYS A 246 -11.14 0.05 -13.88
C LYS A 246 -10.90 -0.17 -15.37
N LEU A 247 -9.64 -0.06 -15.81
CA LEU A 247 -9.24 -0.18 -17.21
C LEU A 247 -8.87 -1.60 -17.62
N LEU A 248 -8.70 -2.51 -16.66
CA LEU A 248 -8.44 -3.92 -16.94
C LEU A 248 -9.66 -4.58 -17.58
N THR A 249 -9.45 -5.69 -18.25
CA THR A 249 -10.52 -6.43 -18.95
C THR A 249 -10.50 -7.90 -18.50
N PRO A 250 -11.51 -8.36 -17.74
CA PRO A 250 -12.61 -7.55 -17.16
C PRO A 250 -12.09 -6.52 -16.13
N PRO A 251 -12.88 -5.50 -15.75
CA PRO A 251 -12.48 -4.59 -14.66
C PRO A 251 -12.14 -5.35 -13.38
N LEU A 252 -11.07 -4.97 -12.70
CA LEU A 252 -10.61 -5.63 -11.49
C LEU A 252 -11.59 -5.39 -10.33
N ALA A 253 -12.00 -6.47 -9.68
CA ALA A 253 -12.63 -6.39 -8.37
C ALA A 253 -11.57 -6.01 -7.32
N THR A 254 -11.78 -4.93 -6.59
CA THR A 254 -10.78 -4.41 -5.66
C THR A 254 -11.44 -3.83 -4.41
N VAL A 255 -10.68 -3.80 -3.32
CA VAL A 255 -11.07 -3.15 -2.07
C VAL A 255 -10.64 -1.69 -2.13
N ARG A 256 -11.58 -0.77 -1.90
CA ARG A 256 -11.24 0.64 -1.79
C ARG A 256 -10.71 0.94 -0.40
N ALA A 257 -9.49 1.44 -0.34
CA ALA A 257 -8.96 2.09 0.84
C ALA A 257 -9.42 3.57 0.80
N ASP A 258 -10.41 3.92 1.62
CA ASP A 258 -10.83 5.33 1.76
C ASP A 258 -9.74 6.07 2.55
N ALA A 259 -8.96 6.91 1.85
CA ALA A 259 -7.84 7.69 2.39
C ALA A 259 -8.28 9.11 2.76
#